data_d7f3af506bb590938ce573f6c9b30821
#
_entry.id   d7f3af506bb590938ce573f6c9b30821
#
_cell.length_a   1.000
_cell.length_b   1.000
_cell.length_c   1.000
_cell.angle_alpha   90.00
_cell.angle_beta   90.00
_cell.angle_gamma   90.00
#
_symmetry.space_group_name_H-M   'P 1'
#
loop_
_entity.id
_entity.type
_entity.pdbx_description
1 polymer ?
#
loop_
_entity_poly.entity_id
_entity_poly.type
_entity_poly.pdbx_seq_one_letter_code
_entity_poly.pdbx_strand_id
1 'polypeptide(L)'
;VYVMLPNEYVHIKRVSQRVRVGGHNVNSEDIKRRFSRATILFPKLLSKSDIAHVFDNTTNYKLALEKENGNIKIYPCNEEINKRLQDAVIKIKNLTSKNIEQNTAQKEIGHTSFLHSKHNSKDIER
;
A
#
# COMPACT_ATOMS: atom_id res chain seq x y z
N VAL A 1 -10.18 4.64 -7.19
CA VAL A 1 -9.18 5.02 -8.21
C VAL A 1 -8.05 5.82 -7.55
N TYR A 2 -6.83 5.47 -7.88
CA TYR A 2 -5.65 6.12 -7.36
C TYR A 2 -4.73 6.48 -8.53
N VAL A 3 -4.26 7.72 -8.55
CA VAL A 3 -3.40 8.20 -9.65
C VAL A 3 -2.01 8.49 -9.10
N MET A 4 -0.99 7.97 -9.77
CA MET A 4 0.41 8.14 -9.35
C MET A 4 1.24 8.91 -10.36
N LEU A 5 2.18 9.67 -9.81
CA LEU A 5 3.29 10.26 -10.56
C LEU A 5 4.59 9.62 -10.07
N PRO A 6 5.65 9.61 -10.90
CA PRO A 6 6.88 8.86 -10.57
C PRO A 6 7.56 9.33 -9.29
N ASN A 7 7.66 10.65 -9.09
CA ASN A 7 8.38 11.22 -7.98
C ASN A 7 7.87 12.63 -7.66
N GLU A 8 8.40 13.18 -6.57
CA GLU A 8 7.98 14.50 -6.10
C GLU A 8 8.33 15.63 -7.06
N TYR A 9 9.39 15.48 -7.84
CA TYR A 9 9.81 16.53 -8.77
C TYR A 9 8.81 16.70 -9.91
N VAL A 10 8.21 15.63 -10.36
CA VAL A 10 7.15 15.69 -11.38
C VAL A 10 5.94 16.43 -10.83
N HIS A 11 5.59 16.18 -9.56
CA HIS A 11 4.52 16.91 -8.89
C HIS A 11 4.82 18.41 -8.85
N ILE A 12 6.02 18.76 -8.43
CA ILE A 12 6.46 20.16 -8.32
C ILE A 12 6.39 20.84 -9.69
N LYS A 13 6.89 20.18 -10.71
CA LYS A 13 6.89 20.71 -12.07
C LYS A 13 5.46 20.97 -12.57
N ARG A 14 4.55 20.06 -12.32
CA ARG A 14 3.15 20.21 -12.75
C ARG A 14 2.43 21.33 -12.00
N VAL A 15 2.71 21.48 -10.71
CA VAL A 15 2.18 22.60 -9.93
C VAL A 15 2.71 23.92 -10.50
N SER A 16 4.01 24.01 -10.80
CA SER A 16 4.61 25.19 -11.40
C SER A 16 3.96 25.56 -12.72
N GLN A 17 3.66 24.57 -13.56
CA GLN A 17 3.00 24.80 -14.82
C GLN A 17 1.58 25.34 -14.62
N ARG A 18 0.85 24.82 -13.64
CA ARG A 18 -0.49 25.32 -13.34
C ARG A 18 -0.46 26.75 -12.81
N VAL A 19 0.54 27.09 -12.00
CA VAL A 19 0.71 28.46 -11.49
C VAL A 19 0.89 29.44 -12.64
N ARG A 20 1.67 29.06 -13.67
CA ARG A 20 1.89 29.92 -14.84
C ARG A 20 0.59 30.24 -15.59
N VAL A 21 -0.38 29.36 -15.54
CA VAL A 21 -1.67 29.58 -16.22
C VAL A 21 -2.77 30.03 -15.26
N GLY A 22 -2.40 30.52 -14.08
CA GLY A 22 -3.33 31.13 -13.14
C GLY A 22 -3.79 30.26 -12.00
N GLY A 23 -3.17 29.10 -11.77
CA GLY A 23 -3.50 28.26 -10.63
C GLY A 23 -2.86 28.72 -9.34
N HIS A 24 -3.26 28.12 -8.23
CA HIS A 24 -2.70 28.43 -6.92
C HIS A 24 -1.30 27.84 -6.74
N ASN A 25 -0.43 28.59 -6.10
CA ASN A 25 0.91 28.12 -5.79
C ASN A 25 0.86 27.23 -4.53
N VAL A 26 1.63 26.14 -4.56
CA VAL A 26 1.81 25.26 -3.41
C VAL A 26 3.31 25.18 -3.14
N ASN A 27 3.68 25.32 -1.86
CA ASN A 27 5.07 25.27 -1.44
C ASN A 27 5.68 23.89 -1.78
N SER A 28 6.91 23.90 -2.32
CA SER A 28 7.60 22.65 -2.69
C SER A 28 7.76 21.70 -1.52
N GLU A 29 8.02 22.24 -0.32
CA GLU A 29 8.16 21.41 0.87
C GLU A 29 6.86 20.70 1.23
N ASP A 30 5.72 21.35 1.01
CA ASP A 30 4.42 20.72 1.24
C ASP A 30 4.16 19.61 0.23
N ILE A 31 4.56 19.82 -1.02
CA ILE A 31 4.43 18.79 -2.05
C ILE A 31 5.24 17.56 -1.67
N LYS A 32 6.50 17.75 -1.27
CA LYS A 32 7.38 16.67 -0.86
C LYS A 32 6.81 15.90 0.34
N ARG A 33 6.32 16.62 1.33
CA ARG A 33 5.74 16.04 2.53
C ARG A 33 4.51 15.19 2.20
N ARG A 34 3.63 15.72 1.35
CA ARG A 34 2.42 15.01 0.93
C ARG A 34 2.77 13.76 0.12
N PHE A 35 3.78 13.87 -0.75
CA PHE A 35 4.22 12.73 -1.54
C PHE A 35 4.77 11.62 -0.64
N SER A 36 5.63 11.94 0.32
CA SER A 36 6.17 10.98 1.26
C SER A 36 5.08 10.30 2.06
N ARG A 37 4.14 11.08 2.57
CA ARG A 37 3.02 10.54 3.37
C ARG A 37 2.16 9.60 2.53
N ALA A 38 1.83 10.00 1.31
CA ALA A 38 1.03 9.18 0.41
C ALA A 38 1.74 7.87 0.08
N THR A 39 3.05 7.92 -0.14
CA THR A 39 3.84 6.74 -0.44
C THR A 39 3.83 5.75 0.73
N ILE A 40 3.96 6.26 1.95
CA ILE A 40 3.94 5.42 3.15
C ILE A 40 2.56 4.79 3.38
N LEU A 41 1.49 5.54 3.14
CA LEU A 41 0.13 5.09 3.40
C LEU A 41 -0.44 4.19 2.30
N PHE A 42 0.12 4.23 1.11
CA PHE A 42 -0.43 3.51 -0.03
C PHE A 42 -0.62 2.01 0.20
N PRO A 43 0.36 1.25 0.74
CA PRO A 43 0.16 -0.18 0.98
C PRO A 43 -1.03 -0.47 1.88
N LYS A 44 -1.22 0.34 2.91
CA LYS A 44 -2.34 0.18 3.84
C LYS A 44 -3.68 0.44 3.16
N LEU A 45 -3.76 1.49 2.35
CA LEU A 45 -4.97 1.80 1.60
C LEU A 45 -5.29 0.70 0.62
N LEU A 46 -4.28 0.19 -0.09
CA LEU A 46 -4.47 -0.88 -1.05
C LEU A 46 -4.94 -2.16 -0.37
N SER A 47 -4.37 -2.49 0.79
CA SER A 47 -4.76 -3.71 1.52
C SER A 47 -6.21 -3.66 1.99
N LYS A 48 -6.71 -2.48 2.32
CA LYS A 48 -8.08 -2.30 2.80
C LYS A 48 -9.12 -2.20 1.69
N SER A 49 -8.68 -2.01 0.46
CA SER A 49 -9.60 -1.85 -0.68
C SER A 49 -10.01 -3.22 -1.22
N ASP A 50 -11.29 -3.39 -1.48
CA ASP A 50 -11.78 -4.61 -2.14
C ASP A 50 -11.48 -4.54 -3.63
N ILE A 51 -11.68 -3.39 -4.23
CA ILE A 51 -11.39 -3.12 -5.63
C ILE A 51 -10.53 -1.88 -5.71
N ALA A 52 -9.43 -1.97 -6.44
CA ALA A 52 -8.53 -0.84 -6.60
C ALA A 52 -8.00 -0.75 -8.03
N HIS A 53 -7.92 0.47 -8.54
CA HIS A 53 -7.32 0.75 -9.83
C HIS A 53 -6.31 1.88 -9.65
N VAL A 54 -5.06 1.61 -9.97
CA VAL A 54 -3.98 2.59 -9.86
C VAL A 54 -3.53 2.94 -11.27
N PHE A 55 -3.48 4.24 -11.56
CA PHE A 55 -3.10 4.74 -12.87
C PHE A 55 -1.77 5.47 -12.81
N ASP A 56 -0.95 5.21 -13.83
CA ASP A 56 0.31 5.91 -14.06
C ASP A 56 0.01 7.13 -14.93
N ASN A 57 0.23 8.32 -14.37
CA ASN A 57 -0.01 9.58 -15.08
C ASN A 57 1.29 10.28 -15.44
N THR A 58 2.35 9.52 -15.75
CA THR A 58 3.64 10.08 -16.14
C THR A 58 3.55 10.77 -17.50
N THR A 59 3.08 10.08 -18.50
CA THR A 59 2.90 10.63 -19.86
C THR A 59 1.47 10.46 -20.32
N ASN A 60 1.02 9.22 -20.40
CA ASN A 60 -0.35 8.89 -20.78
C ASN A 60 -1.02 8.26 -19.56
N TYR A 61 -2.26 8.60 -19.36
CA TYR A 61 -3.04 8.04 -18.25
C TYR A 61 -3.30 6.56 -18.56
N LYS A 62 -2.57 5.67 -17.90
CA LYS A 62 -2.72 4.24 -18.14
C LYS A 62 -2.76 3.42 -16.87
N LEU A 63 -3.48 2.31 -16.92
CA LEU A 63 -3.64 1.42 -15.76
C LEU A 63 -2.30 0.76 -15.42
N ALA A 64 -1.89 0.87 -14.16
CA ALA A 64 -0.65 0.31 -13.66
C ALA A 64 -0.87 -0.83 -12.69
N LEU A 65 -1.98 -0.83 -11.95
CA LEU A 65 -2.30 -1.90 -11.00
C LEU A 65 -3.81 -2.06 -10.91
N GLU A 66 -4.23 -3.32 -10.79
CA GLU A 66 -5.63 -3.66 -10.61
C GLU A 66 -5.73 -4.68 -9.47
N LYS A 67 -6.64 -4.43 -8.54
CA LYS A 67 -6.94 -5.36 -7.46
C LYS A 67 -8.42 -5.69 -7.47
N GLU A 68 -8.73 -7.00 -7.43
CA GLU A 68 -10.11 -7.46 -7.39
C GLU A 68 -10.16 -8.83 -6.73
N ASN A 69 -11.05 -9.00 -5.76
CA ASN A 69 -11.24 -10.28 -5.06
C ASN A 69 -9.93 -10.84 -4.48
N GLY A 70 -9.09 -9.97 -3.94
CA GLY A 70 -7.82 -10.37 -3.35
C GLY A 70 -6.69 -10.60 -4.34
N ASN A 71 -6.98 -10.58 -5.63
CA ASN A 71 -5.98 -10.75 -6.68
C ASN A 71 -5.43 -9.40 -7.11
N ILE A 72 -4.11 -9.31 -7.21
CA ILE A 72 -3.45 -8.07 -7.63
C ILE A 72 -2.68 -8.34 -8.91
N LYS A 73 -2.88 -7.48 -9.91
CA LYS A 73 -2.18 -7.56 -11.18
C LYS A 73 -1.49 -6.23 -11.46
N ILE A 74 -0.21 -6.28 -11.80
CA ILE A 74 0.57 -5.09 -12.13
C ILE A 74 0.86 -5.09 -13.61
N TYR A 75 0.60 -3.96 -14.26
CA TYR A 75 0.82 -3.77 -15.69
C TYR A 75 2.09 -2.96 -15.94
N PRO A 76 2.66 -3.03 -17.15
CA PRO A 76 3.84 -2.22 -17.46
C PRO A 76 3.57 -0.73 -17.24
N CYS A 77 4.50 -0.06 -16.56
CA CYS A 77 4.36 1.35 -16.23
C CYS A 77 5.74 1.96 -15.99
N ASN A 78 5.78 3.22 -15.57
CA ASN A 78 7.01 3.91 -15.21
C ASN A 78 7.78 3.11 -14.16
N GLU A 79 9.11 3.04 -14.28
CA GLU A 79 9.96 2.24 -13.39
C GLU A 79 9.83 2.61 -11.92
N GLU A 80 9.80 3.88 -11.60
CA GLU A 80 9.67 4.33 -10.21
C GLU A 80 8.30 3.96 -9.63
N ILE A 81 7.26 4.09 -10.44
CA ILE A 81 5.91 3.69 -10.04
C ILE A 81 5.87 2.17 -9.86
N ASN A 82 6.43 1.43 -10.81
CA ASN A 82 6.46 -0.02 -10.74
C ASN A 82 7.13 -0.51 -9.45
N LYS A 83 8.25 0.10 -9.09
CA LYS A 83 8.96 -0.25 -7.86
C LYS A 83 8.09 -0.04 -6.63
N ARG A 84 7.39 1.10 -6.55
CA ARG A 84 6.49 1.37 -5.43
C ARG A 84 5.35 0.39 -5.36
N LEU A 85 4.80 -0.02 -6.50
CA LEU A 85 3.72 -0.99 -6.56
C LEU A 85 4.20 -2.36 -6.11
N GLN A 86 5.39 -2.79 -6.56
CA GLN A 86 5.96 -4.07 -6.14
C GLN A 86 6.23 -4.08 -4.63
N ASP A 87 6.81 -3.01 -4.10
CA ASP A 87 7.08 -2.88 -2.68
C ASP A 87 5.79 -2.94 -1.86
N ALA A 88 4.73 -2.28 -2.33
CA ALA A 88 3.44 -2.29 -1.67
C ALA A 88 2.84 -3.70 -1.62
N VAL A 89 2.91 -4.44 -2.71
CA VAL A 89 2.39 -5.80 -2.78
C VAL A 89 3.15 -6.71 -1.80
N ILE A 90 4.46 -6.56 -1.72
CA ILE A 90 5.27 -7.34 -0.77
C ILE A 90 4.86 -7.03 0.67
N LYS A 91 4.66 -5.77 1.01
CA LYS A 91 4.23 -5.37 2.34
C LYS A 91 2.86 -5.94 2.70
N ILE A 92 1.94 -5.95 1.76
CA ILE A 92 0.60 -6.52 1.97
C ILE A 92 0.70 -8.01 2.26
N LYS A 93 1.49 -8.76 1.50
CA LYS A 93 1.68 -10.18 1.69
C LYS A 93 2.28 -10.48 3.06
N ASN A 94 3.25 -9.69 3.50
CA ASN A 94 3.88 -9.86 4.81
C ASN A 94 2.88 -9.60 5.93
N LEU A 95 2.04 -8.59 5.82
CA LEU A 95 1.02 -8.30 6.81
C LEU A 95 -0.01 -9.41 6.91
N THR A 96 -0.43 -9.96 5.77
CA THR A 96 -1.39 -11.05 5.72
C THR A 96 -0.81 -12.30 6.39
N SER A 97 0.43 -12.63 6.11
CA SER A 97 1.11 -13.77 6.72
C SER A 97 1.20 -13.62 8.23
N LYS A 98 1.55 -12.44 8.72
CA LYS A 98 1.62 -12.17 10.16
C LYS A 98 0.26 -12.33 10.84
N ASN A 99 -0.78 -11.84 10.22
CA ASN A 99 -2.13 -11.95 10.78
C ASN A 99 -2.57 -13.41 10.86
N ILE A 100 -2.26 -14.21 9.85
CA ILE A 100 -2.59 -15.63 9.85
C ILE A 100 -1.85 -16.34 10.98
N GLU A 101 -0.56 -16.08 11.16
CA GLU A 101 0.24 -16.67 12.22
C GLU A 101 -0.30 -16.31 13.59
N GLN A 102 -0.66 -15.06 13.83
CA GLN A 102 -1.20 -14.60 15.10
C GLN A 102 -2.54 -15.26 15.39
N ASN A 103 -3.40 -15.36 14.42
CA ASN A 103 -4.70 -16.01 14.58
C ASN A 103 -4.55 -17.49 14.92
N THR A 104 -3.64 -18.18 14.25
CA THR A 104 -3.36 -19.57 14.52
C THR A 104 -2.82 -19.79 15.93
N ALA A 105 -1.87 -18.95 16.34
CA ALA A 105 -1.29 -19.02 17.68
C ALA A 105 -2.35 -18.80 18.76
N GLN A 106 -3.24 -17.83 18.57
CA GLN A 106 -4.31 -17.55 19.51
C GLN A 106 -5.28 -18.73 19.61
N LYS A 107 -5.58 -19.35 18.50
CA LYS A 107 -6.43 -20.52 18.49
C LYS A 107 -5.81 -21.68 19.26
N GLU A 108 -4.55 -21.95 19.05
CA GLU A 108 -3.84 -23.01 19.74
C GLU A 108 -3.78 -22.76 21.24
N ILE A 109 -3.47 -21.55 21.66
CA ILE A 109 -3.43 -21.17 23.07
C ILE A 109 -4.80 -21.36 23.72
N GLY A 110 -5.84 -20.92 23.07
CA GLY A 110 -7.19 -21.05 23.55
C GLY A 110 -7.60 -22.51 23.69
N HIS A 111 -7.27 -23.32 22.73
CA HIS A 111 -7.58 -24.73 22.73
C HIS A 111 -6.82 -25.46 23.85
N THR A 112 -5.53 -25.19 24.01
CA THR A 112 -4.70 -25.77 25.05
C THR A 112 -5.20 -25.40 26.42
N SER A 113 -5.53 -24.15 26.62
CA SER A 113 -6.05 -23.64 27.87
C SER A 113 -7.34 -24.34 28.28
N PHE A 114 -8.19 -24.59 27.33
CA PHE A 114 -9.45 -25.26 27.55
C PHE A 114 -9.25 -26.73 27.94
N LEU A 115 -8.38 -27.42 27.26
CA LEU A 115 -8.07 -28.79 27.53
C LEU A 115 -7.32 -28.95 28.85
N HIS A 116 -6.50 -28.02 29.16
CA HIS A 116 -5.69 -28.10 30.25
C HIS A 116 -6.05 -27.34 31.29
N SER A 117 -6.70 -26.63 31.09
CA SER A 117 -6.78 -26.21 32.19
C SER A 117 -6.28 -27.22 32.76
N LYS A 118 -5.66 -27.81 32.11
CA LYS A 118 -4.90 -28.53 31.79
C LYS A 118 -3.70 -28.34 31.30
N HIS A 119 -3.33 -27.85 30.74
CA HIS A 119 -2.12 -27.78 30.29
C HIS A 119 -1.73 -26.61 30.02
N ASN A 120 -1.98 -26.07 30.40
CA ASN A 120 -1.50 -25.23 30.16
C ASN A 120 -0.72 -24.88 29.49
N SER A 121 -0.71 -24.59 29.29
CA SER A 121 -0.09 -24.28 28.60
C SER A 121 0.79 -24.42 28.04
N LYS A 122 1.07 -24.69 27.79
CA LYS A 122 1.94 -24.81 27.28
C LYS A 122 2.35 -24.73 26.33
N ASP A 123 2.21 -24.64 26.08
CA ASP A 123 2.68 -24.59 25.20
C ASP A 123 2.64 -24.17 24.29
N ILE A 124 2.35 -23.67 24.03
CA ILE A 124 2.27 -23.33 23.18
C ILE A 124 2.77 -22.83 22.43
N GLU A 125 2.72 -22.62 22.38
CA GLU A 125 3.11 -22.13 21.71
C GLU A 125 3.81 -21.92 21.01
N ARG A 126 3.90 -21.92 20.82
CA ARG A 126 4.58 -21.64 20.15
C ARG A 126 5.01 -21.29 19.44
#